data_2813b52e2eaf66c354d2a0085c48a7b2
#
_entry.id   2813b52e2eaf66c354d2a0085c48a7b2
#
_cell.length_a   1.000
_cell.length_b   1.000
_cell.length_c   1.000
_cell.angle_alpha   90.00
_cell.angle_beta   90.00
_cell.angle_gamma   90.00
#
_symmetry.space_group_name_H-M   'P 1'
#
loop_
_entity.id
_entity.type
_entity.pdbx_description
1 polymer ?
#
loop_
_entity_poly.entity_id
_entity_poly.type
_entity_poly.pdbx_seq_one_letter_code
_entity_poly.pdbx_strand_id
1 'polypeptide(L)'
;MQNRLTIKDIARLSGVGKSTVSRVLNNESGVSERTRERVEAVMNQHGFSPSRSARAMRGQSDKVVAIIVSRLDSLSENLAVQTMLPAFYEQGYDPIMMESKFSPQMVEEHLGMLQRRNIDGVVLFGFSGIQDEILKPWQRSLVLLARDASGFASVCYDDEGAIITLMQRLFEQGHRYISYLGVPHTDVTTGKRRHEAYLTFCKKHNLPAVASLPGLGMKQGYEQAASVLTPQTTALVCATDTLALGVSKYLHEQRITGLQVASVGSTPLMKFLHPEIITVDPGYAESGRQAAAQLIEQINGRAEPRQIVIPSHLA
;
A
#
# COMPACT_ATOMS: atom_id res chain seq x y z
N MET A 1 -12.66 0.65 -36.43
CA MET A 1 -13.37 1.32 -35.32
C MET A 1 -14.67 0.58 -35.08
N GLN A 2 -14.81 -0.21 -34.02
CA GLN A 2 -16.08 -0.81 -33.66
C GLN A 2 -17.05 0.31 -33.24
N ASN A 3 -18.13 0.43 -33.94
CA ASN A 3 -19.17 1.43 -33.68
C ASN A 3 -19.84 1.08 -32.33
N ARG A 4 -19.45 1.78 -31.25
CA ARG A 4 -19.97 1.56 -29.89
C ARG A 4 -21.46 1.89 -29.87
N LEU A 5 -22.31 0.89 -29.59
CA LEU A 5 -23.76 1.10 -29.51
C LEU A 5 -24.10 2.23 -28.56
N THR A 6 -25.13 3.00 -28.90
CA THR A 6 -25.65 4.12 -28.09
C THR A 6 -26.97 3.73 -27.43
N ILE A 7 -27.44 4.52 -26.46
CA ILE A 7 -28.79 4.36 -25.88
C ILE A 7 -29.87 4.37 -26.97
N LYS A 8 -29.65 5.12 -28.07
CA LYS A 8 -30.56 5.16 -29.22
C LYS A 8 -30.62 3.80 -29.95
N ASP A 9 -29.51 3.13 -30.04
CA ASP A 9 -29.44 1.81 -30.67
C ASP A 9 -30.11 0.74 -29.81
N ILE A 10 -29.86 0.77 -28.48
CA ILE A 10 -30.55 -0.13 -27.53
C ILE A 10 -32.05 0.09 -27.55
N ALA A 11 -32.52 1.36 -27.57
CA ALA A 11 -33.94 1.68 -27.67
C ALA A 11 -34.58 1.09 -28.95
N ARG A 12 -33.89 1.22 -30.09
CA ARG A 12 -34.30 0.61 -31.36
C ARG A 12 -34.35 -0.91 -31.32
N LEU A 13 -33.30 -1.53 -30.81
CA LEU A 13 -33.15 -3.00 -30.73
C LEU A 13 -34.16 -3.63 -29.76
N SER A 14 -34.45 -2.97 -28.65
CA SER A 14 -35.42 -3.42 -27.64
C SER A 14 -36.84 -3.02 -27.90
N GLY A 15 -37.09 -2.21 -28.96
CA GLY A 15 -38.44 -1.75 -29.34
C GLY A 15 -39.12 -0.83 -28.32
N VAL A 16 -38.33 -0.01 -27.59
CA VAL A 16 -38.83 0.92 -26.58
C VAL A 16 -38.30 2.34 -26.82
N GLY A 17 -38.85 3.33 -26.13
CA GLY A 17 -38.35 4.70 -26.18
C GLY A 17 -37.02 4.88 -25.44
N LYS A 18 -36.21 5.90 -25.84
CA LYS A 18 -34.96 6.24 -25.13
C LYS A 18 -35.17 6.52 -23.64
N SER A 19 -36.28 7.16 -23.28
CA SER A 19 -36.65 7.42 -21.89
C SER A 19 -36.90 6.13 -21.11
N THR A 20 -37.45 5.09 -21.75
CA THR A 20 -37.66 3.78 -21.13
C THR A 20 -36.33 3.08 -20.89
N VAL A 21 -35.42 3.10 -21.88
CA VAL A 21 -34.05 2.58 -21.68
C VAL A 21 -33.33 3.32 -20.55
N SER A 22 -33.47 4.64 -20.50
CA SER A 22 -32.87 5.45 -19.41
C SER A 22 -33.44 5.06 -18.04
N ARG A 23 -34.76 4.85 -17.91
CA ARG A 23 -35.40 4.41 -16.66
C ARG A 23 -34.93 3.01 -16.24
N VAL A 24 -34.79 2.09 -17.19
CA VAL A 24 -34.23 0.74 -16.92
C VAL A 24 -32.79 0.85 -16.39
N LEU A 25 -31.94 1.63 -17.07
CA LEU A 25 -30.56 1.87 -16.68
C LEU A 25 -30.41 2.53 -15.30
N ASN A 26 -31.40 3.33 -14.89
CA ASN A 26 -31.42 4.02 -13.60
C ASN A 26 -32.16 3.25 -12.50
N ASN A 27 -32.66 2.07 -12.81
CA ASN A 27 -33.53 1.29 -11.92
C ASN A 27 -34.74 2.08 -11.39
N GLU A 28 -35.27 3.00 -12.19
CA GLU A 28 -36.43 3.85 -11.84
C GLU A 28 -37.74 3.04 -11.89
N SER A 29 -38.72 3.49 -11.09
CA SER A 29 -40.09 2.97 -11.13
C SER A 29 -40.82 3.42 -12.43
N GLY A 30 -41.90 2.70 -12.78
CA GLY A 30 -42.73 3.06 -13.98
C GLY A 30 -42.30 2.32 -15.25
N VAL A 31 -41.47 1.30 -15.17
CA VAL A 31 -41.20 0.34 -16.26
C VAL A 31 -41.66 -1.05 -15.80
N SER A 32 -42.48 -1.73 -16.63
CA SER A 32 -42.92 -3.10 -16.30
C SER A 32 -41.74 -4.07 -16.32
N GLU A 33 -41.79 -5.11 -15.47
CA GLU A 33 -40.73 -6.14 -15.35
C GLU A 33 -40.41 -6.75 -16.71
N ARG A 34 -41.42 -7.13 -17.48
CA ARG A 34 -41.26 -7.66 -18.84
C ARG A 34 -40.51 -6.69 -19.79
N THR A 35 -40.68 -5.38 -19.62
CA THR A 35 -39.98 -4.38 -20.44
C THR A 35 -38.54 -4.23 -19.95
N ARG A 36 -38.31 -4.29 -18.65
CA ARG A 36 -36.98 -4.29 -18.02
C ARG A 36 -36.14 -5.46 -18.51
N GLU A 37 -36.63 -6.68 -18.36
CA GLU A 37 -35.96 -7.89 -18.81
C GLU A 37 -35.60 -7.85 -20.30
N ARG A 38 -36.52 -7.34 -21.14
CA ARG A 38 -36.26 -7.23 -22.59
C ARG A 38 -35.14 -6.24 -22.90
N VAL A 39 -35.08 -5.10 -22.24
CA VAL A 39 -34.00 -4.11 -22.42
C VAL A 39 -32.69 -4.67 -21.94
N GLU A 40 -32.65 -5.28 -20.77
CA GLU A 40 -31.47 -5.92 -20.17
C GLU A 40 -30.93 -7.09 -21.03
N ALA A 41 -31.81 -7.92 -21.57
CA ALA A 41 -31.43 -8.99 -22.50
C ALA A 41 -30.72 -8.43 -23.76
N VAL A 42 -31.26 -7.36 -24.35
CA VAL A 42 -30.63 -6.70 -25.50
C VAL A 42 -29.28 -6.08 -25.11
N MET A 43 -29.19 -5.44 -23.96
CA MET A 43 -27.93 -4.86 -23.48
C MET A 43 -26.87 -5.94 -23.28
N ASN A 44 -27.21 -7.05 -22.63
CA ASN A 44 -26.32 -8.18 -22.38
C ASN A 44 -25.87 -8.86 -23.70
N GLN A 45 -26.82 -9.09 -24.63
CA GLN A 45 -26.54 -9.71 -25.94
C GLN A 45 -25.53 -8.88 -26.75
N HIS A 46 -25.58 -7.58 -26.64
CA HIS A 46 -24.71 -6.66 -27.40
C HIS A 46 -23.53 -6.09 -26.61
N GLY A 47 -23.32 -6.55 -25.37
CA GLY A 47 -22.25 -6.04 -24.51
C GLY A 47 -22.35 -4.51 -24.28
N PHE A 48 -23.58 -3.97 -24.27
CA PHE A 48 -23.79 -2.55 -24.12
C PHE A 48 -23.61 -2.14 -22.67
N SER A 49 -22.66 -1.24 -22.44
CA SER A 49 -22.51 -0.51 -21.18
C SER A 49 -22.62 0.99 -21.46
N PRO A 50 -23.42 1.75 -20.67
CA PRO A 50 -23.51 3.19 -20.81
C PRO A 50 -22.12 3.83 -20.75
N SER A 51 -21.87 4.87 -21.56
CA SER A 51 -20.61 5.59 -21.50
C SER A 51 -20.38 6.24 -20.12
N ARG A 52 -19.12 6.35 -19.70
CA ARG A 52 -18.75 7.04 -18.45
C ARG A 52 -19.39 8.42 -18.35
N SER A 53 -19.38 9.21 -19.46
CA SER A 53 -20.03 10.51 -19.52
C SER A 53 -21.54 10.44 -19.27
N ALA A 54 -22.21 9.38 -19.76
CA ALA A 54 -23.64 9.19 -19.53
C ALA A 54 -23.96 8.77 -18.09
N ARG A 55 -23.06 8.08 -17.40
CA ARG A 55 -23.19 7.75 -15.96
C ARG A 55 -22.88 8.96 -15.08
N ALA A 56 -21.81 9.69 -15.37
CA ALA A 56 -21.43 10.92 -14.66
C ALA A 56 -22.51 11.99 -14.72
N MET A 57 -23.16 12.18 -15.88
CA MET A 57 -24.29 13.11 -16.03
C MET A 57 -25.51 12.73 -15.17
N ARG A 58 -25.56 11.51 -14.65
CA ARG A 58 -26.65 10.99 -13.80
C ARG A 58 -26.27 10.96 -12.32
N GLY A 59 -25.10 11.49 -11.94
CA GLY A 59 -24.59 11.43 -10.57
C GLY A 59 -24.24 10.03 -10.09
N GLN A 60 -24.10 9.06 -11.00
CA GLN A 60 -23.69 7.70 -10.65
C GLN A 60 -22.17 7.61 -10.70
N SER A 61 -21.55 7.20 -9.59
CA SER A 61 -20.16 6.83 -9.52
C SER A 61 -19.87 5.63 -10.44
N ASP A 62 -18.73 5.65 -11.11
CA ASP A 62 -18.23 4.49 -11.87
C ASP A 62 -17.72 3.37 -10.94
N LYS A 63 -17.74 3.62 -9.61
CA LYS A 63 -17.17 2.73 -8.58
C LYS A 63 -15.72 2.34 -8.89
N VAL A 64 -14.89 3.33 -9.13
CA VAL A 64 -13.46 3.12 -9.38
C VAL A 64 -12.64 3.78 -8.28
N VAL A 65 -11.71 3.02 -7.72
CA VAL A 65 -10.72 3.52 -6.75
C VAL A 65 -9.32 3.35 -7.32
N ALA A 66 -8.38 4.17 -6.86
CA ALA A 66 -6.98 4.03 -7.24
C ALA A 66 -6.12 3.61 -6.05
N ILE A 67 -5.12 2.79 -6.31
CA ILE A 67 -4.06 2.43 -5.37
C ILE A 67 -2.76 2.90 -6.00
N ILE A 68 -2.11 3.90 -5.39
CA ILE A 68 -0.82 4.42 -5.84
C ILE A 68 0.26 3.84 -4.93
N VAL A 69 0.99 2.86 -5.44
CA VAL A 69 2.14 2.26 -4.74
C VAL A 69 3.41 3.07 -4.98
N SER A 70 4.36 3.01 -4.07
CA SER A 70 5.67 3.63 -4.32
C SER A 70 6.52 2.79 -5.27
N ARG A 71 6.44 1.44 -5.17
CA ARG A 71 7.13 0.51 -6.08
C ARG A 71 6.30 -0.75 -6.31
N LEU A 72 6.18 -1.18 -7.55
CA LEU A 72 5.50 -2.42 -7.92
C LEU A 72 6.25 -3.69 -7.48
N ASP A 73 7.56 -3.60 -7.27
CA ASP A 73 8.40 -4.71 -6.78
C ASP A 73 8.50 -4.78 -5.25
N SER A 74 7.76 -3.93 -4.52
CA SER A 74 7.77 -3.90 -3.06
C SER A 74 6.98 -5.08 -2.47
N LEU A 75 7.68 -5.99 -1.80
CA LEU A 75 7.05 -7.15 -1.13
C LEU A 75 6.05 -6.72 -0.05
N SER A 76 6.37 -5.68 0.72
CA SER A 76 5.52 -5.16 1.79
C SER A 76 4.26 -4.48 1.26
N GLU A 77 4.40 -3.61 0.24
CA GLU A 77 3.25 -2.93 -0.36
C GLU A 77 2.32 -3.94 -1.05
N ASN A 78 2.88 -4.95 -1.72
CA ASN A 78 2.10 -6.01 -2.34
C ASN A 78 1.26 -6.80 -1.33
N LEU A 79 1.77 -7.07 -0.11
CA LEU A 79 0.98 -7.71 0.94
C LEU A 79 -0.22 -6.86 1.37
N ALA A 80 -0.04 -5.55 1.50
CA ALA A 80 -1.15 -4.65 1.80
C ALA A 80 -2.16 -4.60 0.64
N VAL A 81 -1.69 -4.47 -0.60
CA VAL A 81 -2.56 -4.47 -1.79
C VAL A 81 -3.38 -5.75 -1.90
N GLN A 82 -2.77 -6.92 -1.68
CA GLN A 82 -3.47 -8.22 -1.73
C GLN A 82 -4.68 -8.28 -0.79
N THR A 83 -4.64 -7.56 0.34
CA THR A 83 -5.75 -7.52 1.29
C THR A 83 -6.76 -6.39 1.02
N MET A 84 -6.36 -5.35 0.29
CA MET A 84 -7.27 -4.28 -0.16
C MET A 84 -8.20 -4.74 -1.27
N LEU A 85 -7.66 -5.49 -2.25
CA LEU A 85 -8.39 -5.84 -3.46
C LEU A 85 -9.72 -6.56 -3.18
N PRO A 86 -9.79 -7.63 -2.35
CA PRO A 86 -11.04 -8.27 -2.02
C PRO A 86 -12.08 -7.31 -1.42
N ALA A 87 -11.65 -6.44 -0.49
CA ALA A 87 -12.55 -5.48 0.14
C ALA A 87 -13.18 -4.50 -0.86
N PHE A 88 -12.42 -4.06 -1.86
CA PHE A 88 -12.94 -3.21 -2.92
C PHE A 88 -13.90 -3.97 -3.84
N TYR A 89 -13.54 -5.19 -4.28
CA TYR A 89 -14.38 -6.02 -5.14
C TYR A 89 -15.73 -6.36 -4.48
N GLU A 90 -15.75 -6.71 -3.20
CA GLU A 90 -16.96 -7.00 -2.44
C GLU A 90 -17.94 -5.81 -2.39
N GLN A 91 -17.42 -4.59 -2.43
CA GLN A 91 -18.22 -3.37 -2.51
C GLN A 91 -18.53 -2.92 -3.95
N GLY A 92 -18.07 -3.69 -4.94
CA GLY A 92 -18.29 -3.44 -6.36
C GLY A 92 -17.43 -2.31 -6.91
N TYR A 93 -16.29 -1.99 -6.28
CA TYR A 93 -15.30 -1.06 -6.82
C TYR A 93 -14.31 -1.78 -7.75
N ASP A 94 -13.91 -1.09 -8.82
CA ASP A 94 -12.86 -1.50 -9.74
C ASP A 94 -11.55 -0.78 -9.34
N PRO A 95 -10.56 -1.46 -8.71
CA PRO A 95 -9.30 -0.84 -8.34
C PRO A 95 -8.36 -0.69 -9.55
N ILE A 96 -7.74 0.49 -9.68
CA ILE A 96 -6.64 0.76 -10.62
C ILE A 96 -5.35 0.90 -9.83
N MET A 97 -4.28 0.23 -10.28
CA MET A 97 -2.95 0.35 -9.66
C MET A 97 -2.06 1.29 -10.47
N MET A 98 -1.30 2.11 -9.76
CA MET A 98 -0.33 3.07 -10.32
C MET A 98 0.94 3.06 -9.47
N GLU A 99 2.07 3.41 -10.08
CA GLU A 99 3.37 3.47 -9.41
C GLU A 99 3.89 4.91 -9.38
N SER A 100 4.36 5.38 -8.22
CA SER A 100 4.92 6.74 -8.06
C SER A 100 6.44 6.81 -8.10
N LYS A 101 7.15 5.68 -7.93
CA LYS A 101 8.63 5.59 -7.90
C LYS A 101 9.30 6.54 -6.89
N PHE A 102 8.65 6.78 -5.75
CA PHE A 102 9.07 7.78 -4.77
C PHE A 102 9.22 9.21 -5.34
N SER A 103 8.51 9.54 -6.42
CA SER A 103 8.48 10.86 -7.03
C SER A 103 7.24 11.65 -6.61
N PRO A 104 7.39 12.75 -5.84
CA PRO A 104 6.26 13.62 -5.50
C PRO A 104 5.57 14.18 -6.74
N GLN A 105 6.34 14.49 -7.79
CA GLN A 105 5.80 14.96 -9.05
C GLN A 105 4.89 13.92 -9.72
N MET A 106 5.30 12.64 -9.74
CA MET A 106 4.45 11.57 -10.27
C MET A 106 3.16 11.40 -9.46
N VAL A 107 3.23 11.57 -8.13
CA VAL A 107 2.02 11.56 -7.28
C VAL A 107 1.07 12.68 -7.71
N GLU A 108 1.56 13.91 -7.89
CA GLU A 108 0.77 15.06 -8.33
C GLU A 108 0.13 14.82 -9.71
N GLU A 109 0.91 14.34 -10.67
CA GLU A 109 0.42 14.00 -12.02
C GLU A 109 -0.68 12.94 -11.98
N HIS A 110 -0.49 11.88 -11.17
CA HIS A 110 -1.47 10.81 -10.98
C HIS A 110 -2.75 11.34 -10.35
N LEU A 111 -2.65 12.09 -9.25
CA LEU A 111 -3.82 12.66 -8.58
C LEU A 111 -4.60 13.61 -9.52
N GLY A 112 -3.89 14.45 -10.28
CA GLY A 112 -4.51 15.33 -11.28
C GLY A 112 -5.21 14.55 -12.40
N MET A 113 -4.63 13.44 -12.87
CA MET A 113 -5.27 12.57 -13.85
C MET A 113 -6.51 11.88 -13.28
N LEU A 114 -6.44 11.35 -12.06
CA LEU A 114 -7.52 10.67 -11.37
C LEU A 114 -8.72 11.62 -11.13
N GLN A 115 -8.43 12.87 -10.77
CA GLN A 115 -9.45 13.91 -10.59
C GLN A 115 -10.21 14.20 -11.89
N ARG A 116 -9.50 14.36 -13.02
CA ARG A 116 -10.14 14.53 -14.33
C ARG A 116 -10.98 13.33 -14.77
N ARG A 117 -10.71 12.15 -14.22
CA ARG A 117 -11.45 10.91 -14.50
C ARG A 117 -12.59 10.65 -13.52
N ASN A 118 -12.81 11.54 -12.54
CA ASN A 118 -13.80 11.40 -11.47
C ASN A 118 -13.70 10.04 -10.77
N ILE A 119 -12.49 9.67 -10.34
CA ILE A 119 -12.26 8.48 -9.52
C ILE A 119 -12.79 8.74 -8.11
N ASP A 120 -13.42 7.73 -7.51
CA ASP A 120 -14.14 7.89 -6.23
C ASP A 120 -13.20 8.07 -5.04
N GLY A 121 -12.04 7.44 -5.06
CA GLY A 121 -11.08 7.55 -3.97
C GLY A 121 -9.72 6.98 -4.28
N VAL A 122 -8.76 7.26 -3.41
CA VAL A 122 -7.35 6.92 -3.57
C VAL A 122 -6.79 6.34 -2.27
N VAL A 123 -6.10 5.20 -2.34
CA VAL A 123 -5.12 4.79 -1.35
C VAL A 123 -3.73 5.15 -1.89
N LEU A 124 -3.00 5.97 -1.14
CA LEU A 124 -1.66 6.41 -1.52
C LEU A 124 -0.64 5.87 -0.51
N PHE A 125 0.28 5.02 -0.97
CA PHE A 125 1.48 4.71 -0.20
C PHE A 125 2.34 5.95 -0.11
N GLY A 126 2.28 6.58 1.05
CA GLY A 126 2.93 7.85 1.32
C GLY A 126 4.42 7.67 1.61
N PHE A 127 5.22 8.64 1.21
CA PHE A 127 6.65 8.74 1.49
C PHE A 127 7.05 10.18 1.76
N SER A 128 8.26 10.38 2.26
CA SER A 128 8.80 11.70 2.55
C SER A 128 8.95 12.53 1.26
N GLY A 129 8.64 13.82 1.36
CA GLY A 129 8.74 14.76 0.24
C GLY A 129 7.42 15.04 -0.49
N ILE A 130 6.36 14.25 -0.28
CA ILE A 130 5.01 14.60 -0.76
C ILE A 130 4.52 15.79 0.05
N GLN A 131 4.16 16.88 -0.60
CA GLN A 131 3.59 18.06 0.04
C GLN A 131 2.10 17.85 0.30
N ASP A 132 1.62 18.19 1.49
CA ASP A 132 0.21 17.98 1.87
C ASP A 132 -0.75 18.82 1.02
N GLU A 133 -0.26 19.93 0.42
CA GLU A 133 -1.01 20.79 -0.46
C GLU A 133 -1.60 20.06 -1.67
N ILE A 134 -0.83 19.16 -2.28
CA ILE A 134 -1.30 18.41 -3.45
C ILE A 134 -2.36 17.37 -3.10
N LEU A 135 -2.45 16.99 -1.82
CA LEU A 135 -3.41 16.03 -1.30
C LEU A 135 -4.77 16.65 -0.94
N LYS A 136 -4.80 17.97 -0.65
CA LYS A 136 -6.01 18.68 -0.18
C LYS A 136 -7.28 18.44 -1.01
N PRO A 137 -7.24 18.43 -2.36
CA PRO A 137 -8.44 18.15 -3.15
C PRO A 137 -9.06 16.77 -2.90
N TRP A 138 -8.28 15.85 -2.32
CA TRP A 138 -8.65 14.48 -2.05
C TRP A 138 -8.94 14.17 -0.57
N GLN A 139 -8.93 15.18 0.30
CA GLN A 139 -8.98 15.00 1.76
C GLN A 139 -10.10 14.08 2.25
N ARG A 140 -11.26 14.07 1.58
CA ARG A 140 -12.41 13.23 1.93
C ARG A 140 -12.48 11.88 1.23
N SER A 141 -11.55 11.60 0.34
CA SER A 141 -11.51 10.39 -0.48
C SER A 141 -10.10 9.86 -0.70
N LEU A 142 -9.21 10.14 0.25
CA LEU A 142 -7.83 9.66 0.24
C LEU A 142 -7.47 9.07 1.59
N VAL A 143 -6.83 7.90 1.56
CA VAL A 143 -6.18 7.29 2.71
C VAL A 143 -4.68 7.20 2.43
N LEU A 144 -3.87 7.75 3.32
CA LEU A 144 -2.42 7.59 3.31
C LEU A 144 -2.04 6.27 3.99
N LEU A 145 -1.13 5.53 3.40
CA LEU A 145 -0.54 4.33 4.00
C LEU A 145 0.96 4.53 4.17
N ALA A 146 1.51 4.08 5.30
CA ALA A 146 2.91 4.23 5.73
C ALA A 146 3.36 5.67 6.06
N ARG A 147 2.51 6.67 5.88
CA ARG A 147 2.76 8.07 6.23
C ARG A 147 1.51 8.68 6.83
N ASP A 148 1.68 9.52 7.84
CA ASP A 148 0.63 10.36 8.42
C ASP A 148 0.70 11.80 7.87
N ALA A 149 -0.45 12.47 7.81
CA ALA A 149 -0.57 13.89 7.55
C ALA A 149 -1.77 14.45 8.30
N SER A 150 -1.63 15.67 8.82
CA SER A 150 -2.71 16.29 9.60
C SER A 150 -3.96 16.52 8.75
N GLY A 151 -5.11 16.07 9.26
CA GLY A 151 -6.40 16.21 8.58
C GLY A 151 -6.68 15.17 7.50
N PHE A 152 -5.81 14.17 7.32
CA PHE A 152 -6.01 13.07 6.40
C PHE A 152 -6.22 11.75 7.14
N ALA A 153 -6.98 10.85 6.56
CA ALA A 153 -7.03 9.47 6.99
C ALA A 153 -5.68 8.80 6.70
N SER A 154 -5.15 8.09 7.67
CA SER A 154 -3.87 7.40 7.51
C SER A 154 -3.81 6.08 8.26
N VAL A 155 -3.02 5.15 7.71
CA VAL A 155 -2.66 3.89 8.34
C VAL A 155 -1.14 3.80 8.34
N CYS A 156 -0.54 3.87 9.51
CA CYS A 156 0.91 3.86 9.73
C CYS A 156 1.36 2.60 10.46
N TYR A 157 2.65 2.37 10.48
CA TYR A 157 3.27 1.28 11.21
C TYR A 157 3.93 1.79 12.49
N ASP A 158 4.05 0.93 13.49
CA ASP A 158 4.87 1.18 14.67
C ASP A 158 6.35 0.89 14.34
N ASP A 159 6.97 1.81 13.61
CA ASP A 159 8.35 1.71 13.14
C ASP A 159 9.37 1.64 14.30
N GLU A 160 9.11 2.38 15.36
CA GLU A 160 9.96 2.42 16.56
C GLU A 160 9.83 1.11 17.35
N GLY A 161 8.60 0.68 17.65
CA GLY A 161 8.33 -0.56 18.38
C GLY A 161 8.85 -1.80 17.64
N ALA A 162 8.80 -1.80 16.30
CA ALA A 162 9.34 -2.90 15.50
C ALA A 162 10.85 -3.11 15.73
N ILE A 163 11.64 -2.03 15.75
CA ILE A 163 13.08 -2.10 16.01
C ILE A 163 13.35 -2.43 17.48
N ILE A 164 12.64 -1.81 18.41
CA ILE A 164 12.78 -2.09 19.85
C ILE A 164 12.52 -3.58 20.12
N THR A 165 11.51 -4.17 19.50
CA THR A 165 11.19 -5.60 19.65
C THR A 165 12.34 -6.50 19.18
N LEU A 166 12.92 -6.22 18.00
CA LEU A 166 14.07 -6.98 17.49
C LEU A 166 15.30 -6.82 18.40
N MET A 167 15.63 -5.59 18.78
CA MET A 167 16.77 -5.29 19.63
C MET A 167 16.64 -5.94 21.02
N GLN A 168 15.44 -5.90 21.59
CA GLN A 168 15.15 -6.54 22.87
C GLN A 168 15.32 -8.07 22.77
N ARG A 169 14.80 -8.68 21.69
CA ARG A 169 14.94 -10.12 21.46
C ARG A 169 16.40 -10.57 21.34
N LEU A 170 17.20 -9.84 20.57
CA LEU A 170 18.62 -10.12 20.41
C LEU A 170 19.39 -9.90 21.72
N PHE A 171 19.07 -8.85 22.45
CA PHE A 171 19.67 -8.55 23.76
C PHE A 171 19.40 -9.66 24.79
N GLU A 172 18.17 -10.19 24.83
CA GLU A 172 17.77 -11.30 25.70
C GLU A 172 18.49 -12.62 25.33
N GLN A 173 18.81 -12.79 24.05
CA GLN A 173 19.64 -13.92 23.57
C GLN A 173 21.15 -13.77 23.90
N GLY A 174 21.54 -12.67 24.52
CA GLY A 174 22.91 -12.44 24.95
C GLY A 174 23.77 -11.64 23.96
N HIS A 175 23.21 -11.20 22.82
CA HIS A 175 23.97 -10.35 21.89
C HIS A 175 24.22 -8.96 22.50
N ARG A 176 25.48 -8.49 22.35
CA ARG A 176 25.94 -7.18 22.84
C ARG A 176 26.60 -6.33 21.74
N TYR A 177 27.00 -6.97 20.65
CA TYR A 177 27.56 -6.34 19.45
C TYR A 177 26.55 -6.53 18.31
N ILE A 178 25.54 -5.65 18.30
CA ILE A 178 24.42 -5.68 17.36
C ILE A 178 24.58 -4.51 16.40
N SER A 179 24.86 -4.82 15.13
CA SER A 179 24.95 -3.81 14.08
C SER A 179 23.58 -3.53 13.42
N TYR A 180 23.49 -2.46 12.66
CA TYR A 180 22.26 -2.04 11.99
C TYR A 180 22.52 -1.70 10.52
N LEU A 181 21.67 -2.21 9.63
CA LEU A 181 21.66 -1.86 8.22
C LEU A 181 20.28 -1.28 7.85
N GLY A 182 20.23 -0.02 7.46
CA GLY A 182 18.98 0.70 7.32
C GLY A 182 18.83 1.51 6.06
N VAL A 183 17.93 2.46 6.14
CA VAL A 183 17.51 3.36 5.05
C VAL A 183 17.92 4.78 5.40
N PRO A 184 18.29 5.64 4.44
CA PRO A 184 18.65 7.04 4.69
C PRO A 184 17.54 7.81 5.41
N HIS A 185 17.91 8.78 6.23
CA HIS A 185 16.98 9.64 7.00
C HIS A 185 16.08 10.54 6.12
N THR A 186 16.34 10.60 4.83
CA THR A 186 15.41 11.21 3.85
C THR A 186 14.06 10.50 3.83
N ASP A 187 14.03 9.21 4.19
CA ASP A 187 12.81 8.49 4.56
C ASP A 187 12.59 8.65 6.07
N VAL A 188 11.52 9.35 6.45
CA VAL A 188 11.23 9.65 7.86
C VAL A 188 10.78 8.42 8.64
N THR A 189 10.06 7.51 8.02
CA THR A 189 9.47 6.32 8.65
C THR A 189 10.48 5.18 8.72
N THR A 190 10.66 4.46 7.65
CA THR A 190 11.54 3.29 7.54
C THR A 190 13.02 3.65 7.77
N GLY A 191 13.43 4.87 7.39
CA GLY A 191 14.80 5.35 7.58
C GLY A 191 15.02 5.94 8.96
N LYS A 192 14.51 7.16 9.19
CA LYS A 192 14.85 7.93 10.39
C LYS A 192 14.31 7.29 11.67
N ARG A 193 13.00 7.02 11.76
CA ARG A 193 12.38 6.49 13.00
C ARG A 193 13.00 5.16 13.42
N ARG A 194 13.21 4.23 12.48
CA ARG A 194 13.83 2.92 12.78
C ARG A 194 15.27 3.05 13.23
N HIS A 195 16.07 3.89 12.57
CA HIS A 195 17.46 4.10 12.97
C HIS A 195 17.57 4.80 14.33
N GLU A 196 16.75 5.81 14.61
CA GLU A 196 16.72 6.49 15.91
C GLU A 196 16.31 5.55 17.05
N ALA A 197 15.37 4.62 16.79
CA ALA A 197 15.00 3.58 17.75
C ALA A 197 16.18 2.64 18.06
N TYR A 198 16.94 2.23 17.05
CA TYR A 198 18.17 1.45 17.22
C TYR A 198 19.21 2.21 18.09
N LEU A 199 19.50 3.46 17.76
CA LEU A 199 20.45 4.28 18.52
C LEU A 199 19.99 4.51 19.97
N THR A 200 18.71 4.75 20.18
CA THR A 200 18.11 4.93 21.50
C THR A 200 18.26 3.65 22.33
N PHE A 201 17.99 2.50 21.76
CA PHE A 201 18.18 1.22 22.43
C PHE A 201 19.66 0.97 22.79
N CYS A 202 20.58 1.19 21.85
CA CYS A 202 22.00 1.05 22.10
C CYS A 202 22.46 1.96 23.25
N LYS A 203 22.05 3.21 23.25
CA LYS A 203 22.38 4.17 24.32
C LYS A 203 21.83 3.71 25.68
N LYS A 204 20.57 3.28 25.73
CA LYS A 204 19.91 2.82 26.96
C LYS A 204 20.59 1.62 27.59
N HIS A 205 21.13 0.71 26.77
CA HIS A 205 21.75 -0.54 27.23
C HIS A 205 23.28 -0.53 27.17
N ASN A 206 23.91 0.65 26.94
CA ASN A 206 25.36 0.81 26.81
C ASN A 206 26.00 -0.13 25.75
N LEU A 207 25.32 -0.32 24.61
CA LEU A 207 25.83 -1.11 23.50
C LEU A 207 26.58 -0.23 22.49
N PRO A 208 27.64 -0.76 21.83
CA PRO A 208 28.25 -0.04 20.72
C PRO A 208 27.25 0.08 19.55
N ALA A 209 27.17 1.25 18.96
CA ALA A 209 26.31 1.50 17.81
C ALA A 209 27.14 1.47 16.51
N VAL A 210 26.88 0.52 15.64
CA VAL A 210 27.49 0.39 14.31
C VAL A 210 26.39 0.33 13.28
N ALA A 211 26.29 1.31 12.39
CA ALA A 211 25.19 1.40 11.42
C ALA A 211 25.68 1.87 10.05
N SER A 212 24.98 1.41 9.00
CA SER A 212 25.05 1.93 7.64
C SER A 212 23.64 2.12 7.07
N LEU A 213 23.45 3.14 6.26
CA LEU A 213 22.14 3.54 5.72
C LEU A 213 22.17 3.60 4.18
N PRO A 214 22.33 2.46 3.48
CA PRO A 214 22.56 2.44 2.02
C PRO A 214 21.32 2.67 1.18
N GLY A 215 20.11 2.39 1.68
CA GLY A 215 18.86 2.46 0.93
C GLY A 215 17.96 1.26 1.11
N LEU A 216 16.99 1.04 0.20
CA LEU A 216 15.91 0.06 0.35
C LEU A 216 16.14 -1.27 -0.39
N GLY A 217 17.06 -1.35 -1.34
CA GLY A 217 17.16 -2.46 -2.28
C GLY A 217 17.94 -3.67 -1.75
N MET A 218 17.69 -4.87 -2.31
CA MET A 218 18.48 -6.06 -2.04
C MET A 218 19.97 -5.86 -2.41
N LYS A 219 20.21 -5.18 -3.53
CA LYS A 219 21.58 -4.86 -3.98
C LYS A 219 22.32 -4.02 -2.94
N GLN A 220 21.67 -3.01 -2.39
CA GLN A 220 22.24 -2.17 -1.33
C GLN A 220 22.53 -2.99 -0.06
N GLY A 221 21.62 -3.90 0.32
CA GLY A 221 21.85 -4.83 1.42
C GLY A 221 23.09 -5.71 1.21
N TYR A 222 23.25 -6.25 0.00
CA TYR A 222 24.40 -7.07 -0.37
C TYR A 222 25.72 -6.28 -0.36
N GLU A 223 25.76 -5.14 -1.06
CA GLU A 223 26.98 -4.34 -1.25
C GLU A 223 27.50 -3.72 0.05
N GLN A 224 26.58 -3.43 0.98
CA GLN A 224 26.91 -2.75 2.23
C GLN A 224 26.97 -3.64 3.46
N ALA A 225 26.70 -4.95 3.31
CA ALA A 225 26.78 -5.90 4.43
C ALA A 225 28.12 -5.84 5.15
N ALA A 226 29.25 -5.84 4.40
CA ALA A 226 30.59 -5.78 4.97
C ALA A 226 30.84 -4.54 5.85
N SER A 227 30.22 -3.40 5.53
CA SER A 227 30.47 -2.13 6.22
C SER A 227 29.99 -2.10 7.67
N VAL A 228 29.07 -3.01 8.03
CA VAL A 228 28.50 -3.12 9.39
C VAL A 228 28.96 -4.38 10.13
N LEU A 229 29.77 -5.23 9.50
CA LEU A 229 30.32 -6.43 10.11
C LEU A 229 31.72 -6.17 10.66
N THR A 230 31.84 -6.08 11.97
CA THR A 230 33.12 -6.04 12.67
C THR A 230 33.47 -7.46 13.18
N PRO A 231 34.74 -7.74 13.57
CA PRO A 231 35.10 -9.05 14.19
C PRO A 231 34.29 -9.38 15.44
N GLN A 232 33.69 -8.37 16.09
CA GLN A 232 32.90 -8.54 17.31
C GLN A 232 31.41 -8.67 17.04
N THR A 233 30.91 -8.33 15.82
CA THR A 233 29.49 -8.32 15.50
C THR A 233 28.94 -9.75 15.61
N THR A 234 27.93 -9.93 16.47
CA THR A 234 27.26 -11.23 16.69
C THR A 234 25.83 -11.23 16.17
N ALA A 235 25.25 -10.05 15.94
CA ALA A 235 23.92 -9.92 15.34
C ALA A 235 23.83 -8.68 14.44
N LEU A 236 22.93 -8.74 13.46
CA LEU A 236 22.66 -7.67 12.52
C LEU A 236 21.16 -7.45 12.38
N VAL A 237 20.69 -6.23 12.66
CA VAL A 237 19.31 -5.80 12.43
C VAL A 237 19.23 -5.09 11.08
N CYS A 238 18.39 -5.60 10.20
CA CYS A 238 18.05 -4.98 8.92
C CYS A 238 16.71 -4.22 9.02
N ALA A 239 16.69 -2.99 8.58
CA ALA A 239 15.49 -2.16 8.62
C ALA A 239 14.33 -2.75 7.80
N THR A 240 14.61 -3.61 6.83
CA THR A 240 13.60 -4.25 5.97
C THR A 240 14.02 -5.66 5.58
N ASP A 241 13.05 -6.52 5.25
CA ASP A 241 13.31 -7.84 4.67
C ASP A 241 14.11 -7.75 3.37
N THR A 242 13.88 -6.71 2.58
CA THR A 242 14.60 -6.50 1.31
C THR A 242 16.11 -6.34 1.55
N LEU A 243 16.51 -5.58 2.57
CA LEU A 243 17.90 -5.46 2.98
C LEU A 243 18.44 -6.78 3.51
N ALA A 244 17.66 -7.48 4.34
CA ALA A 244 18.06 -8.76 4.93
C ALA A 244 18.29 -9.86 3.87
N LEU A 245 17.48 -9.90 2.80
CA LEU A 245 17.69 -10.79 1.65
C LEU A 245 19.05 -10.52 0.97
N GLY A 246 19.41 -9.24 0.79
CA GLY A 246 20.72 -8.87 0.27
C GLY A 246 21.86 -9.29 1.18
N VAL A 247 21.72 -9.05 2.48
CA VAL A 247 22.67 -9.48 3.51
C VAL A 247 22.82 -11.00 3.50
N SER A 248 21.72 -11.76 3.47
CA SER A 248 21.77 -13.24 3.47
C SER A 248 22.56 -13.79 2.29
N LYS A 249 22.34 -13.19 1.09
CA LYS A 249 23.14 -13.54 -0.09
C LYS A 249 24.65 -13.27 0.15
N TYR A 250 25.00 -12.11 0.70
CA TYR A 250 26.38 -11.77 1.02
C TYR A 250 27.00 -12.76 2.01
N LEU A 251 26.32 -13.05 3.13
CA LEU A 251 26.79 -13.98 4.14
C LEU A 251 27.03 -15.38 3.57
N HIS A 252 26.11 -15.86 2.73
CA HIS A 252 26.23 -17.14 2.05
C HIS A 252 27.46 -17.20 1.13
N GLU A 253 27.67 -16.21 0.28
CA GLU A 253 28.79 -16.15 -0.66
C GLU A 253 30.15 -16.01 0.06
N GLN A 254 30.20 -15.26 1.16
CA GLN A 254 31.41 -15.10 1.98
C GLN A 254 31.59 -16.23 3.00
N ARG A 255 30.68 -17.22 3.05
CA ARG A 255 30.69 -18.34 4.01
C ARG A 255 30.77 -17.88 5.47
N ILE A 256 30.14 -16.74 5.78
CA ILE A 256 30.03 -16.20 7.14
C ILE A 256 28.91 -16.94 7.87
N THR A 257 29.24 -17.61 8.95
CA THR A 257 28.32 -18.36 9.80
C THR A 257 28.30 -17.82 11.22
N GLY A 258 27.27 -18.16 12.00
CA GLY A 258 27.19 -17.77 13.41
C GLY A 258 26.73 -16.32 13.65
N LEU A 259 26.40 -15.56 12.61
CA LEU A 259 25.78 -14.23 12.73
C LEU A 259 24.26 -14.37 12.78
N GLN A 260 23.64 -13.87 13.84
CA GLN A 260 22.18 -13.78 13.91
C GLN A 260 21.67 -12.57 13.11
N VAL A 261 20.87 -12.81 12.08
CA VAL A 261 20.20 -11.74 11.35
C VAL A 261 18.79 -11.55 11.88
N ALA A 262 18.33 -10.30 11.95
CA ALA A 262 16.97 -9.94 12.28
C ALA A 262 16.46 -8.85 11.33
N SER A 263 15.16 -8.83 11.00
CA SER A 263 14.60 -7.84 10.09
C SER A 263 13.17 -7.42 10.41
N VAL A 264 12.81 -6.23 9.96
CA VAL A 264 11.42 -5.78 9.95
C VAL A 264 10.78 -6.15 8.63
N GLY A 265 9.67 -6.95 8.68
CA GLY A 265 8.93 -7.29 7.47
C GLY A 265 8.12 -8.57 7.57
N SER A 266 8.75 -9.70 7.84
CA SER A 266 8.09 -11.01 7.95
C SER A 266 7.31 -11.44 6.69
N THR A 267 7.84 -11.06 5.51
CA THR A 267 7.21 -11.41 4.23
C THR A 267 7.25 -12.92 3.97
N PRO A 268 6.29 -13.50 3.22
CA PRO A 268 6.29 -14.91 2.89
C PRO A 268 7.59 -15.39 2.22
N LEU A 269 8.19 -14.55 1.37
CA LEU A 269 9.46 -14.87 0.71
C LEU A 269 10.59 -14.98 1.74
N MET A 270 10.66 -14.06 2.70
CA MET A 270 11.66 -14.09 3.78
C MET A 270 11.52 -15.37 4.61
N LYS A 271 10.32 -15.66 5.09
CA LYS A 271 10.03 -16.85 5.90
C LYS A 271 10.35 -18.17 5.17
N PHE A 272 10.09 -18.21 3.86
CA PHE A 272 10.35 -19.40 3.05
C PHE A 272 11.85 -19.65 2.80
N LEU A 273 12.59 -18.58 2.46
CA LEU A 273 14.01 -18.70 2.11
C LEU A 273 14.92 -18.72 3.35
N HIS A 274 14.55 -17.99 4.38
CA HIS A 274 15.39 -17.72 5.55
C HIS A 274 14.59 -17.84 6.86
N PRO A 275 14.09 -19.04 7.20
CA PRO A 275 13.30 -19.25 8.43
C PRO A 275 14.13 -19.03 9.70
N GLU A 276 15.47 -19.01 9.61
CA GLU A 276 16.41 -18.73 10.70
C GLU A 276 16.49 -17.25 11.07
N ILE A 277 16.02 -16.34 10.21
CA ILE A 277 16.04 -14.91 10.48
C ILE A 277 14.90 -14.53 11.43
N ILE A 278 15.24 -13.83 12.50
CA ILE A 278 14.24 -13.28 13.42
C ILE A 278 13.52 -12.13 12.73
N THR A 279 12.20 -12.22 12.61
CA THR A 279 11.42 -11.18 11.94
C THR A 279 10.37 -10.57 12.86
N VAL A 280 10.10 -9.28 12.65
CA VAL A 280 8.92 -8.58 13.19
C VAL A 280 7.98 -8.28 12.04
N ASP A 281 6.71 -8.67 12.18
CA ASP A 281 5.65 -8.26 11.28
C ASP A 281 5.10 -6.90 11.71
N PRO A 282 5.25 -5.84 10.89
CA PRO A 282 4.66 -4.54 11.18
C PRO A 282 3.17 -4.45 10.80
N GLY A 283 2.56 -5.56 10.36
CA GLY A 283 1.14 -5.63 10.03
C GLY A 283 0.79 -5.14 8.62
N TYR A 284 1.60 -5.46 7.61
CA TYR A 284 1.35 -5.04 6.22
C TYR A 284 -0.02 -5.49 5.70
N ALA A 285 -0.40 -6.75 5.95
CA ALA A 285 -1.69 -7.26 5.53
C ALA A 285 -2.86 -6.54 6.25
N GLU A 286 -2.71 -6.27 7.55
CA GLU A 286 -3.73 -5.53 8.32
C GLU A 286 -3.84 -4.08 7.86
N SER A 287 -2.72 -3.43 7.55
CA SER A 287 -2.74 -2.06 7.04
C SER A 287 -3.55 -1.93 5.75
N GLY A 288 -3.46 -2.93 4.86
CA GLY A 288 -4.27 -2.98 3.65
C GLY A 288 -5.76 -3.07 3.94
N ARG A 289 -6.17 -3.97 4.84
CA ARG A 289 -7.58 -4.09 5.27
C ARG A 289 -8.11 -2.78 5.85
N GLN A 290 -7.36 -2.17 6.76
CA GLN A 290 -7.74 -0.91 7.41
C GLN A 290 -7.81 0.26 6.42
N ALA A 291 -6.88 0.35 5.48
CA ALA A 291 -6.88 1.39 4.46
C ALA A 291 -8.09 1.28 3.53
N ALA A 292 -8.41 0.06 3.06
CA ALA A 292 -9.58 -0.17 2.21
C ALA A 292 -10.87 0.14 2.96
N ALA A 293 -11.02 -0.34 4.20
CA ALA A 293 -12.20 -0.07 5.02
C ALA A 293 -12.41 1.43 5.25
N GLN A 294 -11.35 2.16 5.64
CA GLN A 294 -11.42 3.61 5.83
C GLN A 294 -11.82 4.33 4.54
N LEU A 295 -11.21 3.98 3.40
CA LEU A 295 -11.53 4.63 2.13
C LEU A 295 -13.00 4.40 1.74
N ILE A 296 -13.49 3.17 1.87
CA ILE A 296 -14.90 2.83 1.58
C ILE A 296 -15.85 3.61 2.49
N GLU A 297 -15.54 3.74 3.79
CA GLU A 297 -16.34 4.53 4.73
C GLU A 297 -16.37 6.01 4.35
N GLN A 298 -15.22 6.59 3.98
CA GLN A 298 -15.11 7.99 3.55
C GLN A 298 -15.88 8.29 2.26
N ILE A 299 -15.70 7.46 1.22
CA ILE A 299 -16.43 7.62 -0.05
C ILE A 299 -17.94 7.57 0.16
N ASN A 300 -18.41 6.75 1.09
CA ASN A 300 -19.83 6.62 1.43
C ASN A 300 -20.32 7.70 2.43
N GLY A 301 -19.47 8.66 2.83
CA GLY A 301 -19.80 9.71 3.79
C GLY A 301 -20.13 9.20 5.20
N ARG A 302 -19.60 8.04 5.59
CA ARG A 302 -19.90 7.37 6.86
C ARG A 302 -18.88 7.62 7.96
N ALA A 303 -17.71 8.15 7.63
CA ALA A 303 -16.66 8.39 8.59
C ALA A 303 -15.83 9.63 8.28
N GLU A 304 -15.37 10.29 9.35
CA GLU A 304 -14.32 11.32 9.28
C GLU A 304 -12.93 10.66 9.20
N PRO A 305 -11.91 11.38 8.68
CA PRO A 305 -10.54 10.89 8.59
C PRO A 305 -10.00 10.45 9.96
N ARG A 306 -9.46 9.22 10.05
CA ARG A 306 -8.84 8.68 11.26
C ARG A 306 -7.38 8.34 11.00
N GLN A 307 -6.54 8.51 12.01
CA GLN A 307 -5.15 8.02 11.99
C GLN A 307 -5.08 6.70 12.77
N ILE A 308 -4.62 5.65 12.11
CA ILE A 308 -4.46 4.31 12.67
C ILE A 308 -2.97 3.97 12.68
N VAL A 309 -2.47 3.50 13.82
CA VAL A 309 -1.12 2.91 13.91
C VAL A 309 -1.29 1.42 14.12
N ILE A 310 -0.74 0.62 13.21
CA ILE A 310 -0.74 -0.84 13.31
C ILE A 310 0.40 -1.27 14.23
N PRO A 311 0.12 -1.98 15.32
CA PRO A 311 1.17 -2.48 16.20
C PRO A 311 2.01 -3.55 15.50
N SER A 312 3.31 -3.54 15.79
CA SER A 312 4.24 -4.57 15.34
C SER A 312 4.28 -5.75 16.32
N HIS A 313 4.58 -6.94 15.82
CA HIS A 313 4.73 -8.14 16.66
C HIS A 313 5.83 -9.07 16.13
N LEU A 314 6.47 -9.80 17.05
CA LEU A 314 7.44 -10.82 16.69
C LEU A 314 6.75 -11.95 15.91
N ALA A 315 7.32 -12.40 14.79
CA ALA A 315 6.68 -13.35 13.87
C ALA A 315 7.37 -14.72 13.89
#